data_3651c3664dbf41fa21cd9beb60eadcfd
#
_entry.id   3651c3664dbf41fa21cd9beb60eadcfd
#
_cell.length_a   1.000
_cell.length_b   1.000
_cell.length_c   1.000
_cell.angle_alpha   90.00
_cell.angle_beta   90.00
_cell.angle_gamma   90.00
#
_symmetry.space_group_name_H-M   'P 1'
#
loop_
_entity.id
_entity.type
_entity.pdbx_description
1 polymer ?
#
loop_
_entity_poly.entity_id
_entity_poly.type
_entity_poly.pdbx_seq_one_letter_code
_entity_poly.pdbx_strand_id
1 'polypeptide(L)'
;MNDARPAPFSNAVSARIWEQRYRYRVGERAIDADVDGTWRRVAQALAAVERGDQSGWSARFHALLKDFAFLPGGRILAGAGTAHRVTLFNCFSMGVVPDSLDGILTRLREGALTLQQGGGIGCDFSAIRPAGLTARASGNTATGPVSFLRVWDAVADTIQSLGARRSAMMATLRCDHPDILEFINAKRAGGLRNFNLSVQITREFMQALDQGGDWELVFPADVWPEGLGEAQTLLRRWPGRDAPLRCRVLRRLPARELWQALASAAAACGDPGVLFVDRINEENNLWYCEYLSTTNPCGEVPLPEYGACNLGSFNLTQFVRAPFTAAAVFDFARLEAQVPTAVRLLDDAIEVSRFPLPQQADSVRRSRRLGLGVTGLADALIMLGLHYASAAAREFAQRVLRLLRDAAYSASVTLAGERGAFPAFDPDEYLRSAFAQRLPEELRSRIFIHGIRNSHLLAIAPTGTISLLANNISSGIEPVFDFHVRRRLRAADGGAEDYPLTDYAWRLWRGQRGEAAPGPALVTAAQIPADAQLAMLAAMQPYVDNAISKTINLTQAGPAEVSGIFLDAWRLGLKGCTAYVHQAGRDIISSAPPQG
;
A
#
# COMPACT_ATOMS: atom_id res chain seq x y z
N MET A 1 -38.25 -22.12 -16.59
CA MET A 1 -36.83 -22.33 -16.32
C MET A 1 -36.38 -21.27 -15.34
N ASN A 2 -36.21 -21.63 -14.07
CA ASN A 2 -35.73 -20.70 -13.06
C ASN A 2 -34.25 -20.41 -13.36
N ASP A 3 -33.96 -19.23 -13.87
CA ASP A 3 -32.60 -18.66 -13.96
C ASP A 3 -32.15 -18.29 -12.55
N ALA A 4 -31.88 -19.31 -11.73
CA ALA A 4 -31.22 -19.11 -10.44
C ALA A 4 -29.79 -18.70 -10.73
N ARG A 5 -29.54 -17.37 -10.81
CA ARG A 5 -28.17 -16.84 -10.85
C ARG A 5 -27.40 -17.46 -9.68
N PRO A 6 -26.19 -17.98 -9.89
CA PRO A 6 -25.39 -18.52 -8.80
C PRO A 6 -25.25 -17.43 -7.72
N ALA A 7 -25.34 -17.83 -6.46
CA ALA A 7 -25.20 -16.92 -5.33
C ALA A 7 -23.88 -16.14 -5.48
N PRO A 8 -23.86 -14.81 -5.27
CA PRO A 8 -22.65 -13.99 -5.49
C PRO A 8 -21.48 -14.40 -4.58
N PHE A 9 -21.80 -14.99 -3.43
CA PHE A 9 -20.82 -15.48 -2.46
C PHE A 9 -20.80 -17.00 -2.45
N SER A 10 -19.62 -17.53 -2.63
CA SER A 10 -19.37 -18.98 -2.62
C SER A 10 -18.91 -19.51 -1.25
N ASN A 11 -18.77 -18.63 -0.25
CA ASN A 11 -18.45 -18.98 1.12
C ASN A 11 -19.10 -17.99 2.11
N ALA A 12 -19.31 -18.44 3.34
CA ALA A 12 -19.97 -17.66 4.39
C ALA A 12 -19.15 -16.43 4.83
N VAL A 13 -17.82 -16.48 4.75
CA VAL A 13 -16.95 -15.36 5.16
C VAL A 13 -17.11 -14.19 4.22
N SER A 14 -17.16 -14.41 2.90
CA SER A 14 -17.39 -13.35 1.92
C SER A 14 -18.74 -12.65 2.12
N ALA A 15 -19.80 -13.43 2.37
CA ALA A 15 -21.12 -12.89 2.69
C ALA A 15 -21.08 -12.06 4.00
N ARG A 16 -20.41 -12.56 5.05
CA ARG A 16 -20.27 -11.85 6.33
C ARG A 16 -19.45 -10.56 6.18
N ILE A 17 -18.35 -10.58 5.41
CA ILE A 17 -17.55 -9.38 5.13
C ILE A 17 -18.40 -8.32 4.42
N TRP A 18 -19.19 -8.71 3.42
CA TRP A 18 -20.13 -7.78 2.79
C TRP A 18 -21.12 -7.22 3.80
N GLU A 19 -21.81 -8.08 4.54
CA GLU A 19 -22.83 -7.71 5.51
C GLU A 19 -22.32 -6.74 6.58
N GLN A 20 -21.14 -6.99 7.15
CA GLN A 20 -20.59 -6.21 8.24
C GLN A 20 -19.87 -4.93 7.81
N ARG A 21 -19.31 -4.88 6.58
CA ARG A 21 -18.40 -3.80 6.18
C ARG A 21 -18.90 -2.94 5.02
N TYR A 22 -19.73 -3.48 4.15
CA TYR A 22 -20.05 -2.82 2.88
C TYR A 22 -21.53 -2.61 2.64
N ARG A 23 -22.40 -3.45 3.22
CA ARG A 23 -23.84 -3.31 3.13
C ARG A 23 -24.28 -2.04 3.85
N TYR A 24 -24.90 -1.10 3.09
CA TYR A 24 -25.40 0.12 3.68
C TYR A 24 -26.70 -0.10 4.40
N ARG A 25 -26.79 0.41 5.65
CA ARG A 25 -27.97 0.36 6.52
C ARG A 25 -28.23 1.74 7.11
N VAL A 26 -29.49 2.05 7.36
CA VAL A 26 -29.94 3.19 8.15
C VAL A 26 -30.77 2.65 9.32
N GLY A 27 -30.20 2.67 10.51
CA GLY A 27 -30.72 1.91 11.64
C GLY A 27 -30.75 0.41 11.31
N GLU A 28 -31.88 -0.25 11.54
CA GLU A 28 -32.07 -1.67 11.22
C GLU A 28 -32.40 -1.92 9.75
N ARG A 29 -32.80 -0.88 9.01
CA ARG A 29 -33.21 -1.00 7.61
C ARG A 29 -32.00 -1.15 6.71
N ALA A 30 -31.91 -2.27 5.99
CA ALA A 30 -30.98 -2.46 4.90
C ALA A 30 -31.39 -1.62 3.67
N ILE A 31 -30.50 -0.75 3.23
CA ILE A 31 -30.69 0.03 1.98
C ILE A 31 -30.17 -0.80 0.80
N ASP A 32 -28.99 -1.40 0.94
CA ASP A 32 -28.49 -2.37 -0.04
C ASP A 32 -29.21 -3.71 0.20
N ALA A 33 -30.08 -4.12 -0.72
CA ALA A 33 -30.80 -5.40 -0.61
C ALA A 33 -29.84 -6.58 -0.70
N ASP A 34 -28.90 -6.49 -1.62
CA ASP A 34 -27.87 -7.48 -1.92
C ASP A 34 -26.55 -6.79 -2.34
N VAL A 35 -25.54 -7.56 -2.74
CA VAL A 35 -24.25 -7.02 -3.19
C VAL A 35 -24.36 -6.21 -4.49
N ASP A 36 -25.30 -6.56 -5.37
CA ASP A 36 -25.59 -5.81 -6.59
C ASP A 36 -26.16 -4.42 -6.25
N GLY A 37 -26.98 -4.33 -5.21
CA GLY A 37 -27.45 -3.06 -4.62
C GLY A 37 -26.30 -2.18 -4.15
N THR A 38 -25.26 -2.77 -3.52
CA THR A 38 -24.04 -2.05 -3.15
C THR A 38 -23.33 -1.50 -4.39
N TRP A 39 -23.17 -2.29 -5.44
CA TRP A 39 -22.52 -1.84 -6.67
C TRP A 39 -23.30 -0.74 -7.37
N ARG A 40 -24.65 -0.85 -7.45
CA ARG A 40 -25.50 0.22 -8.00
C ARG A 40 -25.38 1.52 -7.22
N ARG A 41 -25.42 1.46 -5.89
CA ARG A 41 -25.25 2.64 -5.03
C ARG A 41 -23.92 3.33 -5.29
N VAL A 42 -22.83 2.56 -5.30
CA VAL A 42 -21.48 3.08 -5.56
C VAL A 42 -21.39 3.69 -6.96
N ALA A 43 -21.86 2.97 -7.98
CA ALA A 43 -21.84 3.43 -9.37
C ALA A 43 -22.63 4.73 -9.56
N GLN A 44 -23.82 4.83 -8.98
CA GLN A 44 -24.66 6.03 -9.05
C GLN A 44 -24.01 7.22 -8.35
N ALA A 45 -23.45 6.99 -7.15
CA ALA A 45 -22.81 8.05 -6.39
C ALA A 45 -21.57 8.64 -7.09
N LEU A 46 -20.75 7.79 -7.71
CA LEU A 46 -19.57 8.24 -8.44
C LEU A 46 -19.94 8.90 -9.77
N ALA A 47 -20.92 8.37 -10.49
CA ALA A 47 -21.40 8.97 -11.74
C ALA A 47 -22.11 10.32 -11.54
N ALA A 48 -22.52 10.66 -10.34
CA ALA A 48 -23.24 11.92 -10.06
C ALA A 48 -22.41 13.18 -10.34
N VAL A 49 -21.06 13.08 -10.39
CA VAL A 49 -20.16 14.20 -10.72
C VAL A 49 -19.88 14.33 -12.22
N GLU A 50 -20.38 13.39 -13.02
CA GLU A 50 -20.24 13.44 -14.48
C GLU A 50 -21.06 14.56 -15.10
N ARG A 51 -20.45 15.23 -16.08
CA ARG A 51 -21.10 16.26 -16.87
C ARG A 51 -21.76 15.61 -18.09
N GLY A 52 -23.08 15.57 -18.13
CA GLY A 52 -23.83 15.01 -19.25
C GLY A 52 -24.44 13.62 -18.97
N ASP A 53 -23.90 12.55 -19.53
CA ASP A 53 -24.48 11.18 -19.45
C ASP A 53 -24.20 10.48 -18.11
N GLN A 54 -24.77 10.98 -17.00
CA GLN A 54 -24.63 10.34 -15.68
C GLN A 54 -25.21 8.92 -15.64
N SER A 55 -26.30 8.68 -16.32
CA SER A 55 -26.94 7.36 -16.36
C SER A 55 -26.09 6.33 -17.10
N GLY A 56 -25.49 6.71 -18.22
CA GLY A 56 -24.59 5.87 -18.98
C GLY A 56 -23.29 5.57 -18.21
N TRP A 57 -22.73 6.56 -17.51
CA TRP A 57 -21.56 6.30 -16.65
C TRP A 57 -21.92 5.42 -15.45
N SER A 58 -23.07 5.63 -14.83
CA SER A 58 -23.54 4.74 -13.76
C SER A 58 -23.67 3.29 -14.24
N ALA A 59 -24.20 3.07 -15.44
CA ALA A 59 -24.31 1.74 -16.02
C ALA A 59 -22.93 1.11 -16.30
N ARG A 60 -21.97 1.90 -16.83
CA ARG A 60 -20.59 1.44 -17.08
C ARG A 60 -19.85 1.11 -15.78
N PHE A 61 -19.96 1.96 -14.76
CA PHE A 61 -19.37 1.71 -13.43
C PHE A 61 -19.97 0.47 -12.78
N HIS A 62 -21.30 0.29 -12.84
CA HIS A 62 -21.96 -0.91 -12.34
C HIS A 62 -21.46 -2.18 -13.07
N ALA A 63 -21.37 -2.15 -14.40
CA ALA A 63 -20.86 -3.26 -15.18
C ALA A 63 -19.40 -3.63 -14.84
N LEU A 64 -18.58 -2.62 -14.54
CA LEU A 64 -17.19 -2.80 -14.10
C LEU A 64 -17.10 -3.48 -12.72
N LEU A 65 -17.97 -3.11 -11.78
CA LEU A 65 -17.99 -3.64 -10.41
C LEU A 65 -18.60 -5.04 -10.31
N LYS A 66 -19.49 -5.35 -11.24
CA LYS A 66 -20.26 -6.60 -11.26
C LYS A 66 -19.33 -7.82 -11.28
N ASP A 67 -19.75 -8.87 -10.58
CA ASP A 67 -19.05 -10.15 -10.47
C ASP A 67 -17.61 -10.03 -9.93
N PHE A 68 -17.34 -8.94 -9.19
CA PHE A 68 -16.01 -8.63 -8.62
C PHE A 68 -14.91 -8.49 -9.67
N ALA A 69 -15.20 -8.07 -10.90
CA ALA A 69 -14.19 -7.89 -11.95
C ALA A 69 -13.23 -6.74 -11.61
N PHE A 70 -13.76 -5.67 -11.01
CA PHE A 70 -13.00 -4.58 -10.42
C PHE A 70 -13.45 -4.34 -8.98
N LEU A 71 -12.51 -4.20 -8.09
CA LEU A 71 -12.71 -3.98 -6.67
C LEU A 71 -12.13 -2.61 -6.28
N PRO A 72 -12.95 -1.56 -6.18
CA PRO A 72 -12.48 -0.30 -5.64
C PRO A 72 -12.12 -0.46 -4.16
N GLY A 73 -11.31 0.45 -3.63
CA GLY A 73 -10.90 0.46 -2.25
C GLY A 73 -12.08 0.32 -1.28
N GLY A 74 -11.88 -0.40 -0.19
CA GLY A 74 -12.95 -0.69 0.76
C GLY A 74 -13.67 0.54 1.29
N ARG A 75 -13.04 1.73 1.28
CA ARG A 75 -13.67 3.00 1.66
C ARG A 75 -14.67 3.49 0.61
N ILE A 76 -14.40 3.27 -0.67
CA ILE A 76 -15.35 3.58 -1.75
C ILE A 76 -16.58 2.69 -1.60
N LEU A 77 -16.39 1.37 -1.40
CA LEU A 77 -17.51 0.43 -1.23
C LEU A 77 -18.37 0.77 0.01
N ALA A 78 -17.73 1.14 1.13
CA ALA A 78 -18.41 1.44 2.38
C ALA A 78 -19.06 2.83 2.42
N GLY A 79 -18.47 3.82 1.73
CA GLY A 79 -18.82 5.23 1.92
C GLY A 79 -19.56 5.89 0.76
N ALA A 80 -19.30 5.50 -0.50
CA ALA A 80 -19.90 6.16 -1.65
C ALA A 80 -21.42 5.96 -1.67
N GLY A 81 -22.17 7.07 -1.83
CA GLY A 81 -23.64 7.06 -1.85
C GLY A 81 -24.31 6.80 -0.50
N THR A 82 -23.57 6.92 0.61
CA THR A 82 -24.13 6.82 1.96
C THR A 82 -24.27 8.21 2.62
N ALA A 83 -25.08 8.30 3.68
CA ALA A 83 -25.18 9.50 4.50
C ALA A 83 -23.98 9.68 5.46
N HIS A 84 -23.08 8.69 5.55
CA HIS A 84 -21.95 8.76 6.46
C HIS A 84 -20.95 9.84 6.02
N ARG A 85 -20.44 10.60 7.00
CA ARG A 85 -19.37 11.58 6.76
C ARG A 85 -18.02 10.90 6.86
N VAL A 86 -17.64 10.16 5.83
CA VAL A 86 -16.38 9.41 5.75
C VAL A 86 -15.62 9.76 4.48
N THR A 87 -14.32 9.60 4.52
CA THR A 87 -13.49 9.70 3.31
C THR A 87 -13.62 8.45 2.45
N LEU A 88 -13.53 8.62 1.13
CA LEU A 88 -13.45 7.49 0.17
C LEU A 88 -12.00 7.01 -0.04
N PHE A 89 -11.05 7.63 0.63
CA PHE A 89 -9.63 7.33 0.54
C PHE A 89 -9.18 6.37 1.64
N ASN A 90 -8.29 5.46 1.29
CA ASN A 90 -7.72 4.49 2.23
C ASN A 90 -6.38 4.95 2.82
N CYS A 91 -5.58 5.66 2.03
CA CYS A 91 -4.16 5.89 2.22
C CYS A 91 -3.86 7.37 2.33
N PHE A 92 -3.26 7.77 3.44
CA PHE A 92 -2.88 9.15 3.75
C PHE A 92 -1.44 9.22 4.25
N SER A 93 -0.80 10.37 4.02
CA SER A 93 0.41 10.76 4.71
C SER A 93 0.14 12.04 5.50
N MET A 94 0.60 12.07 6.72
CA MET A 94 0.62 13.30 7.53
C MET A 94 1.92 14.08 7.29
N GLY A 95 2.89 13.49 6.57
CA GLY A 95 4.19 14.08 6.31
C GLY A 95 5.11 14.04 7.52
N VAL A 96 5.98 15.03 7.61
CA VAL A 96 6.97 15.17 8.67
C VAL A 96 6.32 15.66 9.96
N VAL A 97 6.63 15.02 11.08
CA VAL A 97 6.19 15.47 12.42
C VAL A 97 7.12 16.59 12.89
N PRO A 98 6.63 17.84 13.14
CA PRO A 98 7.48 18.96 13.50
C PRO A 98 8.14 18.78 14.87
N ASP A 99 9.37 19.33 15.03
CA ASP A 99 10.16 19.24 16.26
C ASP A 99 9.73 20.31 17.31
N SER A 100 8.47 20.27 17.71
CA SER A 100 7.93 21.03 18.83
C SER A 100 6.75 20.30 19.44
N LEU A 101 6.51 20.49 20.74
CA LEU A 101 5.38 19.81 21.41
C LEU A 101 4.05 20.18 20.76
N ASP A 102 3.85 21.45 20.44
CA ASP A 102 2.65 21.93 19.73
C ASP A 102 2.51 21.28 18.35
N GLY A 103 3.60 21.23 17.57
CA GLY A 103 3.61 20.57 16.25
C GLY A 103 3.35 19.08 16.33
N ILE A 104 3.95 18.37 17.30
CA ILE A 104 3.73 16.93 17.54
C ILE A 104 2.26 16.66 17.88
N LEU A 105 1.69 17.43 18.82
CA LEU A 105 0.30 17.26 19.26
C LEU A 105 -0.71 17.68 18.18
N THR A 106 -0.41 18.73 17.42
CA THR A 106 -1.20 19.13 16.26
C THR A 106 -1.24 18.01 15.23
N ARG A 107 -0.10 17.44 14.88
CA ARG A 107 -0.01 16.32 13.92
C ARG A 107 -0.72 15.06 14.43
N LEU A 108 -0.62 14.79 15.73
CA LEU A 108 -1.38 13.69 16.38
C LEU A 108 -2.89 13.90 16.26
N ARG A 109 -3.40 15.10 16.59
CA ARG A 109 -4.82 15.45 16.45
C ARG A 109 -5.31 15.29 15.01
N GLU A 110 -4.57 15.78 14.03
CA GLU A 110 -4.88 15.67 12.61
C GLU A 110 -4.90 14.20 12.16
N GLY A 111 -3.91 13.42 12.59
CA GLY A 111 -3.85 11.98 12.37
C GLY A 111 -5.05 11.25 12.97
N ALA A 112 -5.42 11.58 14.20
CA ALA A 112 -6.58 11.01 14.90
C ALA A 112 -7.90 11.28 14.16
N LEU A 113 -8.11 12.49 13.65
CA LEU A 113 -9.28 12.83 12.82
C LEU A 113 -9.32 12.03 11.51
N THR A 114 -8.15 11.79 10.91
CA THR A 114 -8.04 10.99 9.67
C THR A 114 -8.31 9.50 9.94
N LEU A 115 -7.77 8.94 11.03
CA LEU A 115 -8.04 7.57 11.47
C LEU A 115 -9.52 7.36 11.79
N GLN A 116 -10.17 8.31 12.46
CA GLN A 116 -11.61 8.24 12.79
C GLN A 116 -12.48 8.11 11.54
N GLN A 117 -12.15 8.79 10.45
CA GLN A 117 -12.85 8.66 9.17
C GLN A 117 -12.44 7.40 8.38
N GLY A 118 -11.50 6.61 8.92
CA GLY A 118 -11.09 5.33 8.38
C GLY A 118 -9.91 5.36 7.41
N GLY A 119 -9.21 6.50 7.29
CA GLY A 119 -7.93 6.58 6.60
C GLY A 119 -6.83 5.88 7.39
N GLY A 120 -5.93 5.15 6.71
CA GLY A 120 -4.65 4.74 7.28
C GLY A 120 -3.62 5.85 7.05
N ILE A 121 -2.77 6.15 8.03
CA ILE A 121 -1.84 7.28 7.97
C ILE A 121 -0.39 6.85 8.02
N GLY A 122 0.49 7.62 7.37
CA GLY A 122 1.94 7.53 7.53
C GLY A 122 2.53 8.84 8.04
N CYS A 123 3.54 8.74 8.89
CA CYS A 123 4.23 9.88 9.49
C CYS A 123 5.74 9.67 9.47
N ASP A 124 6.48 10.71 9.16
CA ASP A 124 7.94 10.74 9.28
C ASP A 124 8.36 11.44 10.58
N PHE A 125 8.97 10.69 11.48
CA PHE A 125 9.40 11.17 12.79
C PHE A 125 10.85 11.69 12.81
N SER A 126 11.51 11.76 11.65
CA SER A 126 12.94 12.09 11.54
C SER A 126 13.29 13.52 11.95
N ALA A 127 12.34 14.44 11.94
CA ALA A 127 12.59 15.82 12.37
C ALA A 127 12.54 16.00 13.89
N ILE A 128 12.01 15.04 14.65
CA ILE A 128 11.96 15.12 16.11
C ILE A 128 13.37 14.95 16.67
N ARG A 129 13.79 15.88 17.50
CA ARG A 129 15.12 15.85 18.13
C ARG A 129 15.36 14.59 18.94
N PRO A 130 16.60 14.06 18.96
CA PRO A 130 16.93 12.83 19.65
C PRO A 130 16.80 12.95 21.17
N ALA A 131 16.58 11.80 21.81
CA ALA A 131 16.58 11.68 23.25
C ALA A 131 17.88 12.22 23.88
N GLY A 132 17.77 12.86 25.03
CA GLY A 132 18.91 13.44 25.73
C GLY A 132 19.31 14.84 25.27
N LEU A 133 18.80 15.35 24.15
CA LEU A 133 19.08 16.69 23.67
C LEU A 133 18.25 17.73 24.45
N THR A 134 18.91 18.75 24.98
CA THR A 134 18.24 19.83 25.72
C THR A 134 17.50 20.76 24.78
N ALA A 135 16.22 21.01 25.03
CA ALA A 135 15.39 21.96 24.28
C ALA A 135 15.76 23.40 24.61
N ARG A 136 16.09 24.21 23.59
CA ARG A 136 16.56 25.60 23.77
C ARG A 136 15.59 26.47 24.59
N ALA A 137 14.30 26.37 24.30
CA ALA A 137 13.30 27.26 24.88
C ALA A 137 12.92 26.94 26.33
N SER A 138 12.92 25.65 26.70
CA SER A 138 12.41 25.21 28.01
C SER A 138 13.50 24.68 28.94
N GLY A 139 14.72 24.44 28.44
CA GLY A 139 15.79 23.74 29.19
C GLY A 139 15.51 22.27 29.47
N ASN A 140 14.38 21.73 29.00
CA ASN A 140 14.00 20.33 29.23
C ASN A 140 14.75 19.38 28.31
N THR A 141 15.03 18.18 28.81
CA THR A 141 15.63 17.10 28.02
C THR A 141 14.59 16.44 27.12
N ALA A 142 14.89 16.33 25.83
CA ALA A 142 14.04 15.64 24.86
C ALA A 142 13.97 14.13 25.16
N THR A 143 12.81 13.55 24.87
CA THR A 143 12.56 12.12 25.07
C THR A 143 12.68 11.30 23.79
N GLY A 144 12.94 11.97 22.66
CA GLY A 144 13.12 11.34 21.35
C GLY A 144 11.83 10.89 20.66
N PRO A 145 11.91 10.48 19.38
CA PRO A 145 10.73 10.10 18.57
C PRO A 145 10.00 8.87 19.11
N VAL A 146 10.69 7.89 19.67
CA VAL A 146 10.07 6.61 20.10
C VAL A 146 9.09 6.79 21.25
N SER A 147 9.34 7.73 22.16
CA SER A 147 8.40 8.06 23.24
C SER A 147 7.08 8.63 22.69
N PHE A 148 7.13 9.45 21.66
CA PHE A 148 5.93 9.97 21.02
C PHE A 148 5.17 8.90 20.24
N LEU A 149 5.85 7.93 19.63
CA LEU A 149 5.19 6.78 19.00
C LEU A 149 4.27 6.04 19.97
N ARG A 150 4.68 5.88 21.25
CA ARG A 150 3.86 5.24 22.29
C ARG A 150 2.59 6.04 22.59
N VAL A 151 2.67 7.37 22.62
CA VAL A 151 1.50 8.24 22.80
C VAL A 151 0.53 8.08 21.63
N TRP A 152 1.04 8.08 20.40
CA TRP A 152 0.23 7.90 19.20
C TRP A 152 -0.44 6.53 19.14
N ASP A 153 0.27 5.47 19.52
CA ASP A 153 -0.25 4.10 19.58
C ASP A 153 -1.41 3.98 20.58
N ALA A 154 -1.26 4.58 21.77
CA ALA A 154 -2.31 4.61 22.79
C ALA A 154 -3.57 5.38 22.33
N VAL A 155 -3.40 6.50 21.62
CA VAL A 155 -4.52 7.25 21.04
C VAL A 155 -5.21 6.40 19.94
N ALA A 156 -4.44 5.74 19.10
CA ALA A 156 -4.96 4.90 18.03
C ALA A 156 -5.75 3.67 18.55
N ASP A 157 -5.36 3.12 19.67
CA ASP A 157 -6.10 2.03 20.35
C ASP A 157 -7.51 2.44 20.79
N THR A 158 -7.72 3.74 21.08
CA THR A 158 -9.03 4.26 21.51
C THR A 158 -9.95 4.63 20.36
N ILE A 159 -9.41 4.81 19.13
CA ILE A 159 -10.16 5.25 17.96
C ILE A 159 -10.70 4.05 17.18
N GLN A 160 -12.02 3.95 17.07
CA GLN A 160 -12.70 2.99 16.21
C GLN A 160 -13.23 3.69 14.95
N SER A 161 -12.91 3.16 13.78
CA SER A 161 -13.47 3.63 12.51
C SER A 161 -14.70 2.82 12.10
N LEU A 162 -15.48 3.34 11.13
CA LEU A 162 -16.63 2.68 10.56
C LEU A 162 -16.29 1.23 10.12
N GLY A 163 -17.12 0.26 10.54
CA GLY A 163 -16.91 -1.17 10.26
C GLY A 163 -15.91 -1.86 11.19
N ALA A 164 -15.69 -1.34 12.41
CA ALA A 164 -14.80 -1.91 13.44
C ALA A 164 -13.37 -2.22 12.95
N ARG A 165 -12.86 -1.42 11.99
CA ARG A 165 -11.49 -1.54 11.50
C ARG A 165 -10.52 -0.94 12.52
N ARG A 166 -9.45 -1.66 12.85
CA ARG A 166 -8.35 -1.11 13.66
C ARG A 166 -7.68 0.05 12.93
N SER A 167 -7.24 1.04 13.68
CA SER A 167 -6.32 2.07 13.21
C SER A 167 -5.07 1.41 12.64
N ALA A 168 -4.53 1.97 11.58
CA ALA A 168 -3.29 1.50 10.97
C ALA A 168 -2.41 2.72 10.67
N MET A 169 -1.18 2.68 11.16
CA MET A 169 -0.22 3.77 11.01
C MET A 169 1.12 3.23 10.48
N MET A 170 1.83 4.06 9.74
CA MET A 170 3.24 3.88 9.40
C MET A 170 4.05 4.93 10.14
N ALA A 171 5.13 4.51 10.79
CA ALA A 171 6.16 5.42 11.24
C ALA A 171 7.43 5.17 10.44
N THR A 172 8.02 6.25 9.93
CA THR A 172 9.32 6.20 9.28
C THR A 172 10.35 6.98 10.08
N LEU A 173 11.59 6.50 10.11
CA LEU A 173 12.74 7.18 10.67
C LEU A 173 13.94 7.01 9.75
N ARG A 174 14.76 8.05 9.60
CA ARG A 174 16.00 8.02 8.81
C ARG A 174 17.05 7.10 9.44
N CYS A 175 17.80 6.38 8.61
CA CYS A 175 18.90 5.51 9.04
C CYS A 175 20.06 6.26 9.70
N ASP A 176 20.16 7.58 9.53
CA ASP A 176 21.17 8.44 10.14
C ASP A 176 20.64 9.23 11.35
N HIS A 177 19.40 8.98 11.81
CA HIS A 177 18.88 9.60 13.03
C HIS A 177 19.58 9.04 14.27
N PRO A 178 19.93 9.85 15.29
CA PRO A 178 20.61 9.37 16.49
C PRO A 178 19.89 8.27 17.25
N ASP A 179 18.55 8.28 17.27
CA ASP A 179 17.71 7.30 17.98
C ASP A 179 17.32 6.10 17.10
N ILE A 180 17.99 5.89 15.96
CA ILE A 180 17.63 4.84 15.02
C ILE A 180 17.67 3.43 15.63
N LEU A 181 18.63 3.14 16.50
CA LEU A 181 18.73 1.83 17.16
C LEU A 181 17.58 1.60 18.15
N GLU A 182 17.10 2.64 18.84
CA GLU A 182 15.91 2.56 19.69
C GLU A 182 14.66 2.31 18.84
N PHE A 183 14.50 3.03 17.74
CA PHE A 183 13.40 2.86 16.80
C PHE A 183 13.34 1.44 16.22
N ILE A 184 14.48 0.90 15.76
CA ILE A 184 14.58 -0.47 15.24
C ILE A 184 14.08 -1.49 16.25
N ASN A 185 14.38 -1.31 17.53
CA ASN A 185 14.02 -2.24 18.59
C ASN A 185 12.66 -1.95 19.26
N ALA A 186 11.94 -0.89 18.85
CA ALA A 186 10.77 -0.39 19.56
C ALA A 186 9.62 -1.42 19.70
N LYS A 187 9.50 -2.36 18.77
CA LYS A 187 8.47 -3.43 18.80
C LYS A 187 8.91 -4.74 19.46
N ARG A 188 10.20 -4.95 19.70
CA ARG A 188 10.72 -6.22 20.26
C ARG A 188 10.22 -6.51 21.68
N ALA A 189 10.01 -5.47 22.48
CA ALA A 189 9.49 -5.60 23.86
C ALA A 189 7.96 -5.73 23.93
N GLY A 190 7.26 -5.77 22.79
CA GLY A 190 5.81 -5.65 22.69
C GLY A 190 5.35 -4.19 22.81
N GLY A 191 4.35 -3.82 22.04
CA GLY A 191 3.83 -2.44 21.93
C GLY A 191 3.77 -2.01 20.47
N LEU A 192 3.37 -0.76 20.24
CA LEU A 192 3.20 -0.15 18.91
C LEU A 192 2.38 -1.02 17.94
N ARG A 193 1.25 -1.57 18.45
CA ARG A 193 0.42 -2.55 17.74
C ARG A 193 -0.31 -1.97 16.54
N ASN A 194 -0.49 -0.65 16.51
CA ASN A 194 -1.16 0.06 15.43
C ASN A 194 -0.17 0.65 14.41
N PHE A 195 1.14 0.51 14.67
CA PHE A 195 2.19 0.95 13.77
C PHE A 195 2.81 -0.20 12.98
N ASN A 196 3.07 0.04 11.70
CA ASN A 196 4.15 -0.56 10.95
C ASN A 196 5.34 0.39 11.01
N LEU A 197 6.54 -0.14 11.21
CA LEU A 197 7.76 0.65 11.26
C LEU A 197 8.58 0.43 9.99
N SER A 198 9.17 1.49 9.45
CA SER A 198 10.10 1.39 8.32
C SER A 198 11.27 2.34 8.48
N VAL A 199 12.48 1.85 8.19
CA VAL A 199 13.68 2.67 8.17
C VAL A 199 13.88 3.24 6.78
N GLN A 200 14.06 4.55 6.69
CA GLN A 200 14.44 5.23 5.44
C GLN A 200 15.93 4.99 5.19
N ILE A 201 16.24 4.14 4.24
CA ILE A 201 17.60 3.78 3.83
C ILE A 201 18.01 4.67 2.66
N THR A 202 19.16 5.35 2.80
CA THR A 202 19.74 6.19 1.75
C THR A 202 20.78 5.44 0.92
N ARG A 203 21.10 5.97 -0.25
CA ARG A 203 22.14 5.43 -1.14
C ARG A 203 23.51 5.49 -0.47
N GLU A 204 23.80 6.59 0.24
CA GLU A 204 25.05 6.78 0.97
C GLU A 204 25.23 5.70 2.04
N PHE A 205 24.14 5.35 2.75
CA PHE A 205 24.19 4.26 3.73
C PHE A 205 24.51 2.92 3.06
N MET A 206 23.88 2.60 1.94
CA MET A 206 24.15 1.36 1.21
C MET A 206 25.58 1.31 0.67
N GLN A 207 26.12 2.45 0.24
CA GLN A 207 27.53 2.55 -0.17
C GLN A 207 28.49 2.33 1.02
N ALA A 208 28.22 2.94 2.17
CA ALA A 208 29.01 2.72 3.38
C ALA A 208 28.96 1.25 3.83
N LEU A 209 27.80 0.62 3.74
CA LEU A 209 27.62 -0.80 4.06
C LEU A 209 28.43 -1.71 3.12
N ASP A 210 28.39 -1.45 1.82
CA ASP A 210 29.10 -2.22 0.79
C ASP A 210 30.63 -2.10 0.94
N GLN A 211 31.12 -0.91 1.31
CA GLN A 211 32.53 -0.62 1.55
C GLN A 211 33.02 -1.08 2.94
N GLY A 212 32.13 -1.58 3.82
CA GLY A 212 32.47 -1.95 5.19
C GLY A 212 32.88 -0.74 6.06
N GLY A 213 32.41 0.46 5.69
CA GLY A 213 32.71 1.73 6.34
C GLY A 213 31.85 2.02 7.57
N ASP A 214 32.17 3.16 8.19
CA ASP A 214 31.37 3.72 9.28
C ASP A 214 30.18 4.52 8.75
N TRP A 215 29.18 4.65 9.62
CA TRP A 215 27.98 5.46 9.38
C TRP A 215 27.81 6.48 10.50
N GLU A 216 27.58 7.73 10.12
CA GLU A 216 27.37 8.81 11.06
C GLU A 216 25.89 8.99 11.37
N LEU A 217 25.55 8.96 12.66
CA LEU A 217 24.27 9.39 13.18
C LEU A 217 24.32 10.89 13.44
N VAL A 218 23.43 11.62 12.78
CA VAL A 218 23.50 13.08 12.67
C VAL A 218 22.15 13.71 12.99
N PHE A 219 22.19 15.00 13.37
CA PHE A 219 20.97 15.80 13.49
C PHE A 219 21.25 17.25 13.06
N PRO A 220 20.23 18.02 12.55
CA PRO A 220 20.41 19.39 12.10
C PRO A 220 21.11 20.28 13.12
N ALA A 221 22.13 20.99 12.68
CA ALA A 221 23.00 21.77 13.57
C ALA A 221 22.29 23.03 14.14
N ASP A 222 21.23 23.51 13.50
CA ASP A 222 20.46 24.69 13.88
C ASP A 222 19.68 24.53 15.20
N VAL A 223 19.55 23.30 15.72
CA VAL A 223 18.89 23.05 17.01
C VAL A 223 19.80 23.31 18.21
N TRP A 224 21.14 23.41 18.02
CA TRP A 224 22.10 23.70 19.10
C TRP A 224 22.34 25.20 19.28
N PRO A 225 22.67 25.66 20.51
CA PRO A 225 23.14 27.02 20.73
C PRO A 225 24.43 27.29 19.92
N GLU A 226 24.60 28.51 19.44
CA GLU A 226 25.87 28.95 18.87
C GLU A 226 26.99 28.82 19.91
N GLY A 227 28.18 28.33 19.48
CA GLY A 227 29.37 28.26 20.33
C GLY A 227 29.66 26.92 21.01
N LEU A 228 28.91 25.87 20.76
CA LEU A 228 29.25 24.52 21.25
C LEU A 228 30.29 23.84 20.35
N GLY A 229 31.59 24.26 20.51
CA GLY A 229 32.78 23.58 20.01
C GLY A 229 32.85 23.25 18.51
N GLU A 230 34.02 22.88 18.00
CA GLU A 230 34.21 22.36 16.62
C GLU A 230 33.66 20.94 16.50
N ALA A 231 32.32 20.80 16.44
CA ALA A 231 31.72 19.52 16.15
C ALA A 231 31.84 19.23 14.66
N GLN A 232 32.20 18.00 14.31
CA GLN A 232 32.16 17.55 12.93
C GLN A 232 30.75 17.71 12.38
N THR A 233 30.63 18.36 11.21
CA THR A 233 29.34 18.54 10.51
C THR A 233 29.40 17.94 9.12
N LEU A 234 28.25 17.43 8.68
CA LEU A 234 28.03 16.90 7.33
C LEU A 234 26.82 17.60 6.70
N LEU A 235 26.81 17.69 5.39
CA LEU A 235 25.61 18.11 4.66
C LEU A 235 24.69 16.90 4.47
N ARG A 236 23.41 17.07 4.82
CA ARG A 236 22.37 16.06 4.59
C ARG A 236 21.07 16.73 4.08
N ARG A 237 20.38 16.06 3.17
CA ARG A 237 19.00 16.41 2.88
C ARG A 237 18.14 15.94 4.06
N TRP A 238 17.34 16.84 4.64
CA TRP A 238 16.56 16.54 5.83
C TRP A 238 15.06 16.73 5.55
N PRO A 239 14.19 15.81 6.02
CA PRO A 239 12.75 15.95 5.83
C PRO A 239 12.23 17.27 6.38
N GLY A 240 11.30 17.90 5.66
CA GLY A 240 10.75 19.21 6.03
C GLY A 240 11.68 20.40 5.77
N ARG A 241 12.75 20.21 4.99
CA ARG A 241 13.69 21.26 4.55
C ARG A 241 13.88 21.21 3.04
N ASP A 242 13.82 22.37 2.39
CA ASP A 242 13.91 22.47 0.92
C ASP A 242 15.32 22.22 0.37
N ALA A 243 16.36 22.49 1.16
CA ALA A 243 17.74 22.34 0.78
C ALA A 243 18.52 21.47 1.79
N PRO A 244 19.63 20.85 1.35
CA PRO A 244 20.58 20.20 2.26
C PRO A 244 21.08 21.20 3.31
N LEU A 245 21.19 20.74 4.56
CA LEU A 245 21.64 21.56 5.67
C LEU A 245 22.79 20.88 6.42
N ARG A 246 23.52 21.68 7.21
CA ARG A 246 24.56 21.17 8.07
C ARG A 246 23.95 20.38 9.22
N CYS A 247 24.37 19.13 9.35
CA CYS A 247 24.01 18.27 10.47
C CYS A 247 25.25 17.96 11.30
N ARG A 248 25.09 18.00 12.61
CA ARG A 248 26.15 17.66 13.57
C ARG A 248 26.24 16.15 13.72
N VAL A 249 27.44 15.60 13.69
CA VAL A 249 27.70 14.18 13.99
C VAL A 249 27.63 13.99 15.51
N LEU A 250 26.72 13.12 15.95
CA LEU A 250 26.50 12.81 17.37
C LEU A 250 27.10 11.47 17.75
N ARG A 251 27.09 10.52 16.84
CA ARG A 251 27.64 9.18 17.02
C ARG A 251 28.12 8.64 15.68
N ARG A 252 29.12 7.77 15.74
CA ARG A 252 29.61 7.00 14.60
C ARG A 252 29.60 5.53 14.99
N LEU A 253 29.18 4.66 14.07
CA LEU A 253 29.17 3.21 14.23
C LEU A 253 29.43 2.54 12.88
N PRO A 254 29.93 1.29 12.85
CA PRO A 254 30.04 0.55 11.60
C PRO A 254 28.67 0.40 10.92
N ALA A 255 28.55 0.69 9.62
CA ALA A 255 27.28 0.56 8.88
C ALA A 255 26.69 -0.86 9.01
N ARG A 256 27.55 -1.87 9.10
CA ARG A 256 27.17 -3.26 9.33
C ARG A 256 26.45 -3.48 10.67
N GLU A 257 26.83 -2.77 11.73
CA GLU A 257 26.17 -2.88 13.05
C GLU A 257 24.72 -2.46 12.96
N LEU A 258 24.44 -1.31 12.33
CA LEU A 258 23.07 -0.83 12.12
C LEU A 258 22.24 -1.80 11.24
N TRP A 259 22.86 -2.30 10.17
CA TRP A 259 22.21 -3.26 9.27
C TRP A 259 21.87 -4.59 9.96
N GLN A 260 22.76 -5.10 10.78
CA GLN A 260 22.53 -6.32 11.56
C GLN A 260 21.44 -6.12 12.62
N ALA A 261 21.42 -4.95 13.28
CA ALA A 261 20.35 -4.61 14.23
C ALA A 261 18.98 -4.60 13.53
N LEU A 262 18.89 -3.99 12.35
CA LEU A 262 17.69 -3.94 11.51
C LEU A 262 17.23 -5.34 11.12
N ALA A 263 18.10 -6.16 10.55
CA ALA A 263 17.77 -7.53 10.14
C ALA A 263 17.36 -8.41 11.32
N SER A 264 18.01 -8.23 12.49
CA SER A 264 17.67 -8.97 13.72
C SER A 264 16.30 -8.60 14.26
N ALA A 265 15.92 -7.33 14.22
CA ALA A 265 14.61 -6.88 14.64
C ALA A 265 13.52 -7.39 13.69
N ALA A 266 13.73 -7.25 12.37
CA ALA A 266 12.80 -7.73 11.36
C ALA A 266 12.58 -9.25 11.44
N ALA A 267 13.64 -10.04 11.63
CA ALA A 267 13.53 -11.49 11.84
C ALA A 267 12.73 -11.86 13.11
N ALA A 268 12.87 -11.06 14.18
CA ALA A 268 12.22 -11.33 15.47
C ALA A 268 10.72 -10.96 15.52
N CYS A 269 10.29 -9.91 14.80
CA CYS A 269 8.92 -9.39 14.94
C CYS A 269 8.29 -8.88 13.62
N GLY A 270 8.93 -9.06 12.46
CA GLY A 270 8.42 -8.60 11.17
C GLY A 270 8.58 -7.10 10.92
N ASP A 271 9.11 -6.36 11.86
CA ASP A 271 9.39 -4.92 11.81
C ASP A 271 10.82 -4.61 12.31
N PRO A 272 11.42 -3.53 11.81
CA PRO A 272 10.95 -2.65 10.75
C PRO A 272 11.22 -3.20 9.33
N GLY A 273 10.43 -2.73 8.37
CA GLY A 273 10.75 -2.82 6.96
C GLY A 273 11.79 -1.77 6.53
N VAL A 274 12.17 -1.80 5.25
CA VAL A 274 13.06 -0.81 4.64
C VAL A 274 12.34 -0.04 3.53
N LEU A 275 12.59 1.27 3.47
CA LEU A 275 12.20 2.14 2.36
C LEU A 275 13.47 2.74 1.76
N PHE A 276 13.71 2.50 0.48
CA PHE A 276 14.85 3.06 -0.25
C PHE A 276 14.46 4.46 -0.74
N VAL A 277 14.60 5.44 0.16
CA VAL A 277 13.99 6.77 0.04
C VAL A 277 14.49 7.55 -1.18
N ASP A 278 15.76 7.40 -1.54
CA ASP A 278 16.31 8.09 -2.73
C ASP A 278 15.70 7.54 -4.00
N ARG A 279 15.54 6.22 -4.10
CA ARG A 279 14.89 5.57 -5.24
C ARG A 279 13.41 5.93 -5.35
N ILE A 280 12.71 6.03 -4.21
CA ILE A 280 11.33 6.50 -4.19
C ILE A 280 11.24 7.90 -4.82
N ASN A 281 12.14 8.81 -4.47
CA ASN A 281 12.14 10.18 -4.96
C ASN A 281 12.65 10.30 -6.41
N GLU A 282 13.63 9.49 -6.82
CA GLU A 282 14.11 9.41 -8.20
C GLU A 282 13.02 8.95 -9.19
N GLU A 283 12.15 8.03 -8.73
CA GLU A 283 11.04 7.49 -9.50
C GLU A 283 9.73 8.30 -9.36
N ASN A 284 9.75 9.40 -8.60
CA ASN A 284 8.58 10.22 -8.37
C ASN A 284 8.27 11.11 -9.59
N ASN A 285 7.06 11.01 -10.12
CA ASN A 285 6.63 11.87 -11.24
C ASN A 285 6.55 13.36 -10.87
N LEU A 286 6.43 13.69 -9.59
CA LEU A 286 6.36 15.06 -9.07
C LEU A 286 7.65 15.49 -8.35
N TRP A 287 8.79 14.92 -8.71
CA TRP A 287 10.11 15.18 -8.13
C TRP A 287 10.47 16.67 -8.02
N TYR A 288 9.89 17.49 -8.88
CA TYR A 288 10.13 18.94 -8.97
C TYR A 288 9.35 19.78 -7.95
N CYS A 289 8.33 19.22 -7.30
CA CYS A 289 7.49 19.99 -6.38
C CYS A 289 7.09 19.26 -5.09
N GLU A 290 7.57 18.02 -4.85
CA GLU A 290 7.34 17.28 -3.62
C GLU A 290 8.54 16.41 -3.24
N TYR A 291 8.65 16.06 -1.96
CA TYR A 291 9.60 15.08 -1.44
C TYR A 291 8.85 14.02 -0.63
N LEU A 292 9.12 12.76 -0.91
CA LEU A 292 8.44 11.62 -0.31
C LEU A 292 9.34 10.98 0.76
N SER A 293 8.99 11.13 2.03
CA SER A 293 9.74 10.57 3.16
C SER A 293 8.97 9.51 3.94
N THR A 294 7.69 9.32 3.62
CA THR A 294 6.86 8.30 4.26
C THR A 294 5.87 7.70 3.26
N THR A 295 5.18 6.65 3.69
CA THR A 295 4.16 5.96 2.91
C THR A 295 2.88 5.80 3.73
N ASN A 296 1.79 5.34 3.10
CA ASN A 296 0.66 4.77 3.82
C ASN A 296 1.08 3.51 4.63
N PRO A 297 0.22 2.98 5.51
CA PRO A 297 0.60 1.86 6.40
C PRO A 297 1.12 0.60 5.71
N CYS A 298 0.68 0.31 4.49
CA CYS A 298 1.05 -0.90 3.75
C CYS A 298 2.22 -0.69 2.77
N GLY A 299 2.71 0.55 2.60
CA GLY A 299 3.91 0.85 1.84
C GLY A 299 3.72 1.00 0.32
N GLU A 300 2.52 0.77 -0.22
CA GLU A 300 2.28 0.84 -1.67
C GLU A 300 2.14 2.25 -2.23
N VAL A 301 1.93 3.26 -1.39
CA VAL A 301 1.81 4.65 -1.84
C VAL A 301 2.72 5.57 -1.04
N PRO A 302 3.93 5.85 -1.51
CA PRO A 302 4.73 6.98 -1.03
C PRO A 302 3.97 8.29 -1.31
N LEU A 303 3.85 9.13 -0.29
CA LEU A 303 3.01 10.32 -0.34
C LEU A 303 3.73 11.55 0.24
N PRO A 304 3.48 12.74 -0.34
CA PRO A 304 3.93 14.00 0.27
C PRO A 304 3.13 14.33 1.53
N GLU A 305 3.49 15.40 2.18
CA GLU A 305 2.75 15.92 3.32
C GLU A 305 1.28 16.18 2.95
N TYR A 306 0.36 15.71 3.81
CA TYR A 306 -1.10 15.70 3.59
C TYR A 306 -1.55 15.01 2.29
N GLY A 307 -0.68 14.28 1.62
CA GLY A 307 -1.02 13.51 0.45
C GLY A 307 -1.98 12.37 0.78
N ALA A 308 -2.82 12.02 -0.18
CA ALA A 308 -3.70 10.86 -0.09
C ALA A 308 -3.89 10.21 -1.46
N CYS A 309 -4.25 8.92 -1.43
CA CYS A 309 -4.51 8.14 -2.64
C CYS A 309 -5.73 7.24 -2.44
N ASN A 310 -6.64 7.22 -3.41
CA ASN A 310 -7.66 6.20 -3.49
C ASN A 310 -7.15 5.02 -4.32
N LEU A 311 -7.70 3.85 -4.06
CA LEU A 311 -7.22 2.60 -4.62
C LEU A 311 -8.33 1.84 -5.33
N GLY A 312 -7.94 1.01 -6.29
CA GLY A 312 -8.81 0.03 -6.93
C GLY A 312 -7.99 -1.07 -7.61
N SER A 313 -8.52 -2.28 -7.67
CA SER A 313 -7.77 -3.43 -8.17
C SER A 313 -8.61 -4.28 -9.11
N PHE A 314 -8.07 -4.62 -10.27
CA PHE A 314 -8.66 -5.64 -11.14
C PHE A 314 -8.45 -7.03 -10.54
N ASN A 315 -9.52 -7.80 -10.48
CA ASN A 315 -9.47 -9.21 -10.09
C ASN A 315 -9.06 -10.06 -11.30
N LEU A 316 -7.80 -10.46 -11.35
CA LEU A 316 -7.25 -11.16 -12.50
C LEU A 316 -7.92 -12.50 -12.78
N THR A 317 -8.51 -13.14 -11.79
CA THR A 317 -9.23 -14.42 -11.96
C THR A 317 -10.43 -14.30 -12.91
N GLN A 318 -11.05 -13.12 -12.98
CA GLN A 318 -12.21 -12.85 -13.82
C GLN A 318 -11.88 -12.73 -15.32
N PHE A 319 -10.59 -12.68 -15.66
CA PHE A 319 -10.09 -12.57 -17.03
C PHE A 319 -9.49 -13.88 -17.54
N VAL A 320 -9.52 -14.96 -16.74
CA VAL A 320 -9.08 -16.28 -17.18
C VAL A 320 -10.25 -17.05 -17.78
N ARG A 321 -10.09 -17.52 -19.02
CA ARG A 321 -11.03 -18.38 -19.72
C ARG A 321 -10.54 -19.81 -19.76
N ALA A 322 -11.44 -20.78 -19.72
CA ALA A 322 -11.16 -22.21 -19.71
C ALA A 322 -10.09 -22.63 -18.68
N PRO A 323 -10.22 -22.22 -17.39
CA PRO A 323 -9.18 -22.46 -16.39
C PRO A 323 -8.88 -23.95 -16.23
N PHE A 324 -7.65 -24.28 -15.85
CA PHE A 324 -7.15 -25.62 -15.58
C PHE A 324 -7.17 -26.58 -16.79
N THR A 325 -7.26 -26.06 -18.00
CA THR A 325 -7.22 -26.85 -19.25
C THR A 325 -6.05 -26.42 -20.13
N ALA A 326 -5.73 -27.20 -21.14
CA ALA A 326 -4.73 -26.80 -22.14
C ALA A 326 -5.14 -25.59 -22.97
N ALA A 327 -6.43 -25.23 -22.97
CA ALA A 327 -6.98 -24.05 -23.63
C ALA A 327 -7.10 -22.83 -22.68
N ALA A 328 -6.52 -22.91 -21.47
CA ALA A 328 -6.55 -21.80 -20.52
C ALA A 328 -5.85 -20.58 -21.12
N VAL A 329 -6.56 -19.45 -21.14
CA VAL A 329 -6.07 -18.20 -21.72
C VAL A 329 -6.54 -17.00 -20.92
N PHE A 330 -5.69 -15.97 -20.83
CA PHE A 330 -6.04 -14.70 -20.19
C PHE A 330 -6.57 -13.70 -21.24
N ASP A 331 -7.69 -13.08 -20.95
CA ASP A 331 -8.36 -12.10 -21.82
C ASP A 331 -7.79 -10.69 -21.64
N PHE A 332 -6.63 -10.44 -22.23
CA PHE A 332 -5.96 -9.14 -22.20
C PHE A 332 -6.81 -8.03 -22.82
N ALA A 333 -7.53 -8.32 -23.93
CA ALA A 333 -8.36 -7.33 -24.62
C ALA A 333 -9.51 -6.84 -23.72
N ARG A 334 -10.16 -7.75 -22.98
CA ARG A 334 -11.21 -7.39 -22.02
C ARG A 334 -10.65 -6.56 -20.87
N LEU A 335 -9.47 -6.90 -20.35
CA LEU A 335 -8.83 -6.11 -19.30
C LEU A 335 -8.54 -4.69 -19.82
N GLU A 336 -7.89 -4.56 -20.96
CA GLU A 336 -7.54 -3.28 -21.58
C GLU A 336 -8.77 -2.38 -21.79
N ALA A 337 -9.86 -2.94 -22.32
CA ALA A 337 -11.10 -2.22 -22.55
C ALA A 337 -11.76 -1.67 -21.27
N GLN A 338 -11.49 -2.29 -20.11
CA GLN A 338 -12.08 -1.86 -18.83
C GLN A 338 -11.23 -0.81 -18.09
N VAL A 339 -9.94 -0.68 -18.40
CA VAL A 339 -9.03 0.25 -17.70
C VAL A 339 -9.52 1.71 -17.76
N PRO A 340 -9.94 2.27 -18.90
CA PRO A 340 -10.41 3.66 -18.94
C PRO A 340 -11.58 3.94 -18.01
N THR A 341 -12.51 2.97 -17.89
CA THR A 341 -13.66 3.08 -16.98
C THR A 341 -13.20 3.05 -15.51
N ALA A 342 -12.22 2.23 -15.17
CA ALA A 342 -11.68 2.14 -13.82
C ALA A 342 -10.92 3.43 -13.42
N VAL A 343 -10.10 3.99 -14.32
CA VAL A 343 -9.41 5.27 -14.08
C VAL A 343 -10.41 6.39 -13.85
N ARG A 344 -11.45 6.48 -14.66
CA ARG A 344 -12.51 7.48 -14.52
C ARG A 344 -13.28 7.32 -13.21
N LEU A 345 -13.64 6.09 -12.83
CA LEU A 345 -14.30 5.79 -11.56
C LEU A 345 -13.47 6.27 -10.37
N LEU A 346 -12.14 6.06 -10.40
CA LEU A 346 -11.24 6.52 -9.34
C LEU A 346 -11.04 8.04 -9.37
N ASP A 347 -11.01 8.68 -10.55
CA ASP A 347 -10.95 10.14 -10.67
C ASP A 347 -12.23 10.80 -10.14
N ASP A 348 -13.40 10.23 -10.42
CA ASP A 348 -14.69 10.69 -9.89
C ASP A 348 -14.77 10.52 -8.36
N ALA A 349 -14.15 9.47 -7.81
CA ALA A 349 -14.08 9.30 -6.37
C ALA A 349 -13.32 10.43 -5.66
N ILE A 350 -12.42 11.14 -6.35
CA ILE A 350 -11.76 12.35 -5.82
C ILE A 350 -12.78 13.47 -5.61
N GLU A 351 -13.67 13.67 -6.57
CA GLU A 351 -14.68 14.74 -6.52
C GLU A 351 -15.78 14.47 -5.47
N VAL A 352 -16.17 13.21 -5.31
CA VAL A 352 -17.22 12.78 -4.37
C VAL A 352 -16.69 12.72 -2.94
N SER A 353 -15.39 12.51 -2.75
CA SER A 353 -14.80 12.28 -1.44
C SER A 353 -14.85 13.52 -0.54
N ARG A 354 -15.04 13.25 0.75
CA ARG A 354 -14.81 14.24 1.81
C ARG A 354 -13.46 13.96 2.46
N PHE A 355 -12.78 15.02 2.83
CA PHE A 355 -11.48 14.92 3.48
C PHE A 355 -11.56 15.37 4.92
N PRO A 356 -10.93 14.66 5.86
CA PRO A 356 -10.86 15.03 7.27
C PRO A 356 -10.27 16.42 7.50
N LEU A 357 -9.30 16.81 6.66
CA LEU A 357 -8.56 18.07 6.78
C LEU A 357 -8.58 18.84 5.44
N PRO A 358 -8.67 20.17 5.47
CA PRO A 358 -8.57 21.01 4.26
C PRO A 358 -7.26 20.79 3.49
N GLN A 359 -6.15 20.67 4.20
CA GLN A 359 -4.81 20.44 3.61
C GLN A 359 -4.76 19.13 2.78
N GLN A 360 -5.45 18.08 3.23
CA GLN A 360 -5.57 16.83 2.46
C GLN A 360 -6.38 17.03 1.17
N ALA A 361 -7.47 17.79 1.26
CA ALA A 361 -8.28 18.12 0.09
C ALA A 361 -7.46 18.88 -0.96
N ASP A 362 -6.67 19.87 -0.51
CA ASP A 362 -5.83 20.69 -1.38
C ASP A 362 -4.69 19.88 -2.01
N SER A 363 -3.99 19.04 -1.23
CA SER A 363 -2.93 18.16 -1.72
C SER A 363 -3.47 17.17 -2.77
N VAL A 364 -4.62 16.54 -2.49
CA VAL A 364 -5.25 15.60 -3.43
C VAL A 364 -5.70 16.29 -4.71
N ARG A 365 -6.35 17.46 -4.64
CA ARG A 365 -6.76 18.20 -5.83
C ARG A 365 -5.56 18.63 -6.66
N ARG A 366 -4.46 19.03 -6.01
CA ARG A 366 -3.24 19.49 -6.67
C ARG A 366 -2.58 18.39 -7.51
N SER A 367 -2.52 17.15 -6.99
CA SER A 367 -1.82 16.03 -7.63
C SER A 367 -2.74 15.01 -8.32
N ARG A 368 -3.98 14.87 -7.89
CA ARG A 368 -4.96 13.88 -8.35
C ARG A 368 -4.40 12.44 -8.47
N ARG A 369 -3.65 12.02 -7.45
CA ARG A 369 -2.97 10.72 -7.42
C ARG A 369 -3.96 9.57 -7.28
N LEU A 370 -3.80 8.54 -8.13
CA LEU A 370 -4.57 7.30 -8.11
C LEU A 370 -3.67 6.11 -7.82
N GLY A 371 -4.26 5.01 -7.37
CA GLY A 371 -3.59 3.73 -7.16
C GLY A 371 -4.39 2.58 -7.76
N LEU A 372 -4.36 2.46 -9.08
CA LEU A 372 -4.93 1.34 -9.81
C LEU A 372 -3.96 0.15 -9.75
N GLY A 373 -4.46 -1.03 -9.40
CA GLY A 373 -3.66 -2.23 -9.25
C GLY A 373 -4.37 -3.50 -9.66
N VAL A 374 -3.86 -4.61 -9.17
CA VAL A 374 -4.39 -5.96 -9.42
C VAL A 374 -4.53 -6.74 -8.12
N THR A 375 -5.38 -7.74 -8.13
CA THR A 375 -5.54 -8.75 -7.06
C THR A 375 -5.83 -10.10 -7.68
N GLY A 376 -5.62 -11.20 -6.94
CA GLY A 376 -5.84 -12.53 -7.46
C GLY A 376 -4.76 -13.02 -8.43
N LEU A 377 -3.52 -12.45 -8.37
CA LEU A 377 -2.45 -12.87 -9.27
C LEU A 377 -2.12 -14.36 -9.13
N ALA A 378 -1.92 -14.83 -7.90
CA ALA A 378 -1.54 -16.23 -7.69
C ALA A 378 -2.64 -17.19 -8.15
N ASP A 379 -3.91 -16.88 -7.86
CA ASP A 379 -5.05 -17.67 -8.36
C ASP A 379 -5.10 -17.71 -9.89
N ALA A 380 -4.92 -16.53 -10.52
CA ALA A 380 -4.91 -16.46 -11.99
C ALA A 380 -3.77 -17.30 -12.60
N LEU A 381 -2.58 -17.28 -11.97
CA LEU A 381 -1.46 -18.13 -12.39
C LEU A 381 -1.81 -19.62 -12.24
N ILE A 382 -2.38 -20.04 -11.12
CA ILE A 382 -2.85 -21.41 -10.90
C ILE A 382 -3.87 -21.81 -11.98
N MET A 383 -4.86 -20.95 -12.25
CA MET A 383 -5.90 -21.17 -13.26
C MET A 383 -5.33 -21.30 -14.69
N LEU A 384 -4.21 -20.61 -14.96
CA LEU A 384 -3.48 -20.68 -16.24
C LEU A 384 -2.44 -21.83 -16.31
N GLY A 385 -2.25 -22.57 -15.21
CA GLY A 385 -1.23 -23.61 -15.12
C GLY A 385 0.21 -23.10 -15.00
N LEU A 386 0.40 -21.86 -14.55
CA LEU A 386 1.70 -21.21 -14.39
C LEU A 386 2.18 -21.30 -12.93
N HIS A 387 3.33 -21.93 -12.72
CA HIS A 387 3.96 -21.95 -11.39
C HIS A 387 4.45 -20.55 -11.00
N TYR A 388 4.10 -20.06 -9.81
CA TYR A 388 4.39 -18.68 -9.35
C TYR A 388 5.87 -18.29 -9.48
N ALA A 389 6.80 -19.20 -9.18
CA ALA A 389 8.25 -18.96 -9.25
C ALA A 389 8.82 -19.05 -10.70
N SER A 390 8.02 -19.40 -11.70
CA SER A 390 8.51 -19.59 -13.08
C SER A 390 8.78 -18.28 -13.81
N ALA A 391 9.66 -18.32 -14.82
CA ALA A 391 9.87 -17.20 -15.74
C ALA A 391 8.56 -16.83 -16.46
N ALA A 392 7.79 -17.81 -16.91
CA ALA A 392 6.52 -17.58 -17.58
C ALA A 392 5.49 -16.84 -16.71
N ALA A 393 5.45 -17.11 -15.39
CA ALA A 393 4.61 -16.34 -14.46
C ALA A 393 5.06 -14.89 -14.34
N ARG A 394 6.36 -14.62 -14.30
CA ARG A 394 6.91 -13.26 -14.29
C ARG A 394 6.62 -12.50 -15.58
N GLU A 395 6.78 -13.15 -16.73
CA GLU A 395 6.45 -12.57 -18.04
C GLU A 395 4.96 -12.27 -18.16
N PHE A 396 4.10 -13.16 -17.66
CA PHE A 396 2.66 -12.90 -17.59
C PHE A 396 2.36 -11.66 -16.71
N ALA A 397 2.93 -11.57 -15.51
CA ALA A 397 2.73 -10.44 -14.60
C ALA A 397 3.23 -9.12 -15.22
N GLN A 398 4.39 -9.13 -15.87
CA GLN A 398 4.93 -7.98 -16.61
C GLN A 398 3.99 -7.54 -17.74
N ARG A 399 3.46 -8.49 -18.52
CA ARG A 399 2.53 -8.19 -19.60
C ARG A 399 1.25 -7.55 -19.08
N VAL A 400 0.68 -8.07 -17.99
CA VAL A 400 -0.51 -7.50 -17.32
C VAL A 400 -0.23 -6.07 -16.88
N LEU A 401 0.88 -5.82 -16.18
CA LEU A 401 1.18 -4.48 -15.66
C LEU A 401 1.59 -3.48 -16.73
N ARG A 402 2.27 -3.92 -17.79
CA ARG A 402 2.57 -3.06 -18.95
C ARG A 402 1.28 -2.57 -19.60
N LEU A 403 0.36 -3.49 -19.89
CA LEU A 403 -0.95 -3.17 -20.45
C LEU A 403 -1.71 -2.21 -19.52
N LEU A 404 -1.76 -2.51 -18.22
CA LEU A 404 -2.45 -1.70 -17.24
C LEU A 404 -1.87 -0.28 -17.16
N ARG A 405 -0.53 -0.14 -17.15
CA ARG A 405 0.18 1.14 -17.17
C ARG A 405 -0.18 1.94 -18.44
N ASP A 406 0.02 1.35 -19.60
CA ASP A 406 -0.13 2.06 -20.86
C ASP A 406 -1.59 2.51 -21.09
N ALA A 407 -2.55 1.63 -20.79
CA ALA A 407 -3.97 1.94 -20.88
C ALA A 407 -4.43 2.97 -19.82
N ALA A 408 -3.92 2.92 -18.58
CA ALA A 408 -4.25 3.88 -17.54
C ALA A 408 -3.72 5.28 -17.86
N TYR A 409 -2.47 5.37 -18.29
CA TYR A 409 -1.88 6.64 -18.70
C TYR A 409 -2.61 7.23 -19.92
N SER A 410 -2.94 6.41 -20.93
CA SER A 410 -3.74 6.83 -22.09
C SER A 410 -5.12 7.35 -21.69
N ALA A 411 -5.80 6.66 -20.74
CA ALA A 411 -7.09 7.09 -20.22
C ALA A 411 -6.99 8.42 -19.47
N SER A 412 -5.94 8.61 -18.67
CA SER A 412 -5.70 9.85 -17.93
C SER A 412 -5.41 11.04 -18.85
N VAL A 413 -4.71 10.83 -19.97
CA VAL A 413 -4.54 11.86 -21.03
C VAL A 413 -5.88 12.21 -21.66
N THR A 414 -6.74 11.23 -21.95
CA THR A 414 -8.09 11.48 -22.49
C THR A 414 -8.93 12.29 -21.49
N LEU A 415 -8.89 11.95 -20.20
CA LEU A 415 -9.56 12.72 -19.15
C LEU A 415 -9.01 14.14 -19.01
N ALA A 416 -7.71 14.36 -19.24
CA ALA A 416 -7.14 15.70 -19.25
C ALA A 416 -7.73 16.56 -20.36
N GLY A 417 -7.96 15.99 -21.55
CA GLY A 417 -8.65 16.66 -22.64
C GLY A 417 -10.10 17.07 -22.31
N GLU A 418 -10.79 16.28 -21.48
CA GLU A 418 -12.17 16.54 -21.07
C GLU A 418 -12.28 17.49 -19.87
N ARG A 419 -11.35 17.41 -18.90
CA ARG A 419 -11.47 18.02 -17.57
C ARG A 419 -10.28 18.87 -17.15
N GLY A 420 -9.27 19.00 -18.00
CA GLY A 420 -8.00 19.66 -17.72
C GLY A 420 -6.99 18.74 -17.00
N ALA A 421 -5.73 19.07 -17.14
CA ALA A 421 -4.64 18.40 -16.44
C ALA A 421 -4.73 18.63 -14.91
N PHE A 422 -4.00 17.84 -14.12
CA PHE A 422 -3.91 18.09 -12.68
C PHE A 422 -3.16 19.42 -12.40
N PRO A 423 -3.54 20.19 -11.36
CA PRO A 423 -3.06 21.58 -11.17
C PRO A 423 -1.55 21.76 -11.03
N ALA A 424 -0.83 20.76 -10.51
CA ALA A 424 0.62 20.82 -10.35
C ALA A 424 1.38 20.31 -11.59
N PHE A 425 0.70 20.05 -12.71
CA PHE A 425 1.32 19.53 -13.92
C PHE A 425 2.21 20.58 -14.59
N ASP A 426 3.47 20.22 -14.78
CA ASP A 426 4.44 20.90 -15.63
C ASP A 426 4.91 19.87 -16.66
N PRO A 427 4.65 20.07 -17.97
CA PRO A 427 4.92 19.06 -18.98
C PRO A 427 6.40 18.72 -19.10
N ASP A 428 7.29 19.71 -19.01
CA ASP A 428 8.72 19.51 -19.14
C ASP A 428 9.29 18.75 -17.95
N GLU A 429 8.95 19.17 -16.74
CA GLU A 429 9.44 18.56 -15.52
C GLU A 429 8.82 17.15 -15.31
N TYR A 430 7.53 16.99 -15.57
CA TYR A 430 6.84 15.70 -15.44
C TYR A 430 7.48 14.62 -16.33
N LEU A 431 7.71 14.97 -17.60
CA LEU A 431 8.29 14.04 -18.58
C LEU A 431 9.79 13.77 -18.35
N ARG A 432 10.47 14.55 -17.52
CA ARG A 432 11.86 14.28 -17.10
C ARG A 432 11.96 13.26 -15.98
N SER A 433 10.85 12.90 -15.31
CA SER A 433 10.87 11.87 -14.26
C SER A 433 11.35 10.53 -14.81
N ALA A 434 12.11 9.79 -14.00
CA ALA A 434 12.65 8.50 -14.42
C ALA A 434 11.55 7.50 -14.81
N PHE A 435 10.38 7.58 -14.17
CA PHE A 435 9.24 6.73 -14.52
C PHE A 435 8.63 7.14 -15.87
N ALA A 436 8.36 8.43 -16.10
CA ALA A 436 7.74 8.90 -17.34
C ALA A 436 8.62 8.63 -18.56
N GLN A 437 9.95 8.65 -18.40
CA GLN A 437 10.89 8.30 -19.48
C GLN A 437 10.75 6.85 -19.98
N ARG A 438 10.17 5.94 -19.17
CA ARG A 438 9.90 4.53 -19.56
C ARG A 438 8.54 4.34 -20.25
N LEU A 439 7.72 5.38 -20.35
CA LEU A 439 6.46 5.33 -21.10
C LEU A 439 6.75 5.27 -22.61
N PRO A 440 5.87 4.63 -23.41
CA PRO A 440 5.96 4.68 -24.86
C PRO A 440 6.07 6.11 -25.39
N GLU A 441 6.87 6.32 -26.44
CA GLU A 441 7.12 7.66 -27.00
C GLU A 441 5.84 8.36 -27.46
N GLU A 442 4.93 7.63 -28.10
CA GLU A 442 3.63 8.16 -28.51
C GLU A 442 2.84 8.68 -27.30
N LEU A 443 2.87 7.94 -26.20
CA LEU A 443 2.16 8.33 -24.97
C LEU A 443 2.81 9.56 -24.31
N ARG A 444 4.15 9.64 -24.29
CA ARG A 444 4.87 10.83 -23.82
C ARG A 444 4.53 12.07 -24.65
N SER A 445 4.49 11.93 -25.98
CA SER A 445 4.09 13.02 -26.88
C SER A 445 2.65 13.49 -26.61
N ARG A 446 1.72 12.56 -26.39
CA ARG A 446 0.34 12.89 -26.05
C ARG A 446 0.23 13.58 -24.68
N ILE A 447 1.01 13.17 -23.68
CA ILE A 447 1.08 13.84 -22.38
C ILE A 447 1.59 15.27 -22.53
N PHE A 448 2.62 15.49 -23.35
CA PHE A 448 3.16 16.83 -23.60
C PHE A 448 2.12 17.78 -24.24
N ILE A 449 1.39 17.28 -25.23
CA ILE A 449 0.44 18.09 -26.02
C ILE A 449 -0.87 18.33 -25.27
N HIS A 450 -1.42 17.30 -24.61
CA HIS A 450 -2.77 17.32 -24.04
C HIS A 450 -2.80 17.41 -22.52
N GLY A 451 -1.65 17.28 -21.86
CA GLY A 451 -1.57 17.11 -20.42
C GLY A 451 -2.00 15.72 -19.96
N ILE A 452 -2.01 15.53 -18.65
CA ILE A 452 -2.47 14.31 -17.98
C ILE A 452 -3.31 14.67 -16.76
N ARG A 453 -4.41 13.95 -16.51
CA ARG A 453 -5.38 14.24 -15.43
C ARG A 453 -4.88 13.87 -14.04
N ASN A 454 -4.04 12.84 -13.93
CA ASN A 454 -3.62 12.24 -12.67
C ASN A 454 -2.09 12.13 -12.65
N SER A 455 -1.45 12.55 -11.57
CA SER A 455 0.02 12.60 -11.47
C SER A 455 0.66 11.21 -11.39
N HIS A 456 -0.01 10.29 -10.68
CA HIS A 456 0.34 8.88 -10.54
C HIS A 456 -0.92 8.05 -10.74
N LEU A 457 -0.77 6.85 -11.26
CA LEU A 457 -1.91 6.03 -11.67
C LEU A 457 -1.90 4.63 -11.06
N LEU A 458 -0.73 4.04 -10.80
CA LEU A 458 -0.63 2.64 -10.39
C LEU A 458 -0.06 2.48 -8.99
N ALA A 459 -0.69 1.59 -8.22
CA ALA A 459 -0.18 1.09 -6.94
C ALA A 459 -0.68 -0.34 -6.72
N ILE A 460 0.16 -1.23 -6.22
CA ILE A 460 -0.29 -2.59 -5.89
C ILE A 460 -0.53 -2.68 -4.38
N ALA A 461 -1.80 -2.58 -4.03
CA ALA A 461 -2.27 -2.69 -2.65
C ALA A 461 -2.36 -4.16 -2.19
N PRO A 462 -2.27 -4.43 -0.87
CA PRO A 462 -2.39 -5.81 -0.36
C PRO A 462 -3.80 -6.39 -0.47
N THR A 463 -4.82 -5.60 -0.73
CA THR A 463 -6.24 -5.98 -0.98
C THR A 463 -6.92 -6.91 0.03
N GLY A 464 -6.34 -7.14 1.21
CA GLY A 464 -6.72 -8.19 2.16
C GLY A 464 -8.22 -8.36 2.46
N THR A 465 -8.99 -7.26 2.61
CA THR A 465 -10.43 -7.36 2.89
C THR A 465 -11.29 -7.51 1.62
N ILE A 466 -10.89 -6.84 0.52
CA ILE A 466 -11.65 -6.91 -0.73
C ILE A 466 -11.41 -8.24 -1.47
N SER A 467 -10.27 -8.89 -1.27
CA SER A 467 -10.03 -10.24 -1.77
C SER A 467 -10.91 -11.27 -1.05
N LEU A 468 -11.10 -11.12 0.28
CA LEU A 468 -12.07 -11.92 1.03
C LEU A 468 -13.49 -11.70 0.54
N LEU A 469 -13.90 -10.45 0.28
CA LEU A 469 -15.19 -10.11 -0.30
C LEU A 469 -15.41 -10.82 -1.64
N ALA A 470 -14.38 -10.87 -2.48
CA ALA A 470 -14.40 -11.52 -3.78
C ALA A 470 -14.12 -13.05 -3.70
N ASN A 471 -14.74 -13.71 -2.74
CA ASN A 471 -14.71 -15.16 -2.61
C ASN A 471 -13.35 -15.76 -2.20
N ASN A 472 -12.56 -15.00 -1.43
CA ASN A 472 -11.25 -15.40 -0.92
C ASN A 472 -10.23 -15.69 -2.03
N ILE A 473 -10.14 -14.77 -3.00
CA ILE A 473 -9.05 -14.78 -3.98
C ILE A 473 -7.73 -14.38 -3.30
N SER A 474 -6.60 -14.74 -3.91
CA SER A 474 -5.27 -14.33 -3.42
C SER A 474 -5.13 -12.81 -3.37
N SER A 475 -4.51 -12.30 -2.33
CA SER A 475 -4.43 -10.86 -2.02
C SER A 475 -3.33 -10.19 -2.84
N GLY A 476 -3.69 -9.19 -3.66
CA GLY A 476 -2.72 -8.44 -4.46
C GLY A 476 -1.90 -9.34 -5.38
N ILE A 477 -0.59 -9.32 -5.16
CA ILE A 477 0.39 -10.17 -5.83
C ILE A 477 0.99 -11.23 -4.92
N GLU A 478 0.43 -11.40 -3.71
CA GLU A 478 0.90 -12.42 -2.78
C GLU A 478 0.65 -13.82 -3.34
N PRO A 479 1.56 -14.78 -3.12
CA PRO A 479 1.24 -16.18 -3.36
C PRO A 479 0.09 -16.64 -2.45
N VAL A 480 -0.59 -17.70 -2.82
CA VAL A 480 -1.59 -18.34 -1.96
C VAL A 480 -0.91 -18.78 -0.67
N PHE A 481 -1.40 -18.29 0.48
CA PHE A 481 -0.79 -18.62 1.78
C PHE A 481 -0.84 -20.11 2.07
N ASP A 482 -2.05 -20.67 2.03
CA ASP A 482 -2.34 -22.11 2.09
C ASP A 482 -3.72 -22.33 1.44
N PHE A 483 -3.96 -23.52 0.91
CA PHE A 483 -5.26 -23.85 0.29
C PHE A 483 -6.38 -23.98 1.30
N HIS A 484 -6.07 -24.33 2.53
CA HIS A 484 -7.00 -24.41 3.65
C HIS A 484 -6.47 -23.61 4.84
N VAL A 485 -7.19 -22.57 5.22
CA VAL A 485 -6.78 -21.70 6.31
C VAL A 485 -7.89 -21.55 7.35
N ARG A 486 -7.50 -21.29 8.59
CA ARG A 486 -8.37 -20.71 9.61
C ARG A 486 -8.09 -19.23 9.70
N ARG A 487 -9.11 -18.42 9.57
CA ARG A 487 -8.98 -16.99 9.68
C ARG A 487 -9.78 -16.48 10.88
N ARG A 488 -9.09 -15.77 11.76
CA ARG A 488 -9.70 -15.12 12.92
C ARG A 488 -10.35 -13.82 12.51
N LEU A 489 -11.68 -13.74 12.66
CA LEU A 489 -12.46 -12.52 12.42
C LEU A 489 -13.04 -12.03 13.74
N ARG A 490 -13.15 -10.70 13.90
CA ARG A 490 -13.87 -10.12 15.04
C ARG A 490 -15.36 -10.40 14.90
N ALA A 491 -15.97 -10.85 15.99
CA ALA A 491 -17.41 -10.95 16.16
C ALA A 491 -18.01 -9.56 16.48
N ALA A 492 -19.32 -9.40 16.31
CA ALA A 492 -20.02 -8.15 16.57
C ALA A 492 -19.97 -7.72 18.05
N ASP A 493 -19.84 -8.68 18.96
CA ASP A 493 -19.72 -8.51 20.42
C ASP A 493 -18.29 -8.15 20.89
N GLY A 494 -17.33 -8.02 19.94
CA GLY A 494 -15.91 -7.74 20.25
C GLY A 494 -15.06 -8.98 20.45
N GLY A 495 -15.66 -10.19 20.47
CA GLY A 495 -14.98 -11.46 20.48
C GLY A 495 -14.24 -11.74 19.17
N ALA A 496 -13.57 -12.87 19.09
CA ALA A 496 -12.92 -13.36 17.89
C ALA A 496 -13.38 -14.78 17.57
N GLU A 497 -13.77 -15.02 16.33
CA GLU A 497 -14.22 -16.32 15.85
C GLU A 497 -13.30 -16.79 14.73
N ASP A 498 -12.96 -18.07 14.72
CA ASP A 498 -12.12 -18.70 13.71
C ASP A 498 -13.01 -19.32 12.61
N TYR A 499 -12.81 -18.86 11.37
CA TYR A 499 -13.54 -19.35 10.20
C TYR A 499 -12.63 -20.18 9.31
N PRO A 500 -13.05 -21.40 8.96
CA PRO A 500 -12.37 -22.15 7.91
C PRO A 500 -12.62 -21.50 6.55
N LEU A 501 -11.58 -21.38 5.77
CA LEU A 501 -11.60 -20.82 4.42
C LEU A 501 -10.80 -21.71 3.48
N THR A 502 -11.34 -21.91 2.29
CA THR A 502 -10.65 -22.56 1.18
C THR A 502 -10.27 -21.50 0.15
N ASP A 503 -9.08 -21.63 -0.42
CA ASP A 503 -8.59 -20.79 -1.50
C ASP A 503 -9.52 -20.85 -2.72
N TYR A 504 -9.60 -19.72 -3.47
CA TYR A 504 -10.51 -19.58 -4.60
C TYR A 504 -10.16 -20.53 -5.75
N ALA A 505 -8.90 -20.54 -6.20
CA ALA A 505 -8.47 -21.37 -7.33
C ALA A 505 -8.49 -22.85 -6.96
N TRP A 506 -8.10 -23.19 -5.74
CA TRP A 506 -8.18 -24.57 -5.23
C TRP A 506 -9.60 -25.10 -5.23
N ARG A 507 -10.57 -24.32 -4.74
CA ARG A 507 -11.97 -24.71 -4.72
C ARG A 507 -12.53 -24.93 -6.13
N LEU A 508 -12.22 -24.03 -7.08
CA LEU A 508 -12.63 -24.18 -8.47
C LEU A 508 -12.00 -25.42 -9.11
N TRP A 509 -10.70 -25.63 -8.84
CA TRP A 509 -9.98 -26.78 -9.35
C TRP A 509 -10.58 -28.09 -8.83
N ARG A 510 -10.87 -28.18 -7.52
CA ARG A 510 -11.55 -29.36 -6.92
C ARG A 510 -12.93 -29.60 -7.53
N GLY A 511 -13.71 -28.53 -7.76
CA GLY A 511 -15.02 -28.64 -8.40
C GLY A 511 -14.96 -29.21 -9.83
N GLN A 512 -13.88 -28.97 -10.57
CA GLN A 512 -13.71 -29.45 -11.95
C GLN A 512 -12.96 -30.79 -12.06
N ARG A 513 -12.04 -31.09 -11.17
CA ARG A 513 -11.10 -32.21 -11.25
C ARG A 513 -11.29 -33.28 -10.16
N GLY A 514 -12.21 -33.01 -9.19
CA GLY A 514 -12.48 -33.96 -8.09
C GLY A 514 -11.21 -34.30 -7.30
N GLU A 515 -10.94 -35.58 -7.11
CA GLU A 515 -9.81 -36.11 -6.35
C GLU A 515 -8.50 -36.22 -7.16
N ALA A 516 -8.42 -35.66 -8.36
CA ALA A 516 -7.20 -35.68 -9.16
C ALA A 516 -6.01 -35.08 -8.38
N ALA A 517 -4.81 -35.53 -8.63
CA ALA A 517 -3.60 -34.97 -8.01
C ALA A 517 -3.36 -33.52 -8.46
N PRO A 518 -2.98 -32.59 -7.56
CA PRO A 518 -2.66 -31.22 -7.91
C PRO A 518 -1.55 -31.13 -8.96
N GLY A 519 -1.74 -30.26 -9.95
CA GLY A 519 -0.70 -29.94 -10.92
C GLY A 519 0.41 -29.05 -10.32
N PRO A 520 1.54 -28.88 -11.01
CA PRO A 520 2.72 -28.16 -10.50
C PRO A 520 2.49 -26.66 -10.26
N ALA A 521 1.43 -26.07 -10.78
CA ALA A 521 1.07 -24.68 -10.55
C ALA A 521 0.34 -24.45 -9.20
N LEU A 522 -0.21 -25.50 -8.61
CA LEU A 522 -0.90 -25.46 -7.32
C LEU A 522 0.13 -25.49 -6.18
N VAL A 523 0.68 -24.34 -5.88
CA VAL A 523 1.72 -24.13 -4.84
C VAL A 523 1.29 -23.08 -3.82
N THR A 524 1.73 -23.28 -2.58
CA THR A 524 1.50 -22.34 -1.47
C THR A 524 2.72 -21.45 -1.23
N ALA A 525 2.57 -20.38 -0.47
CA ALA A 525 3.64 -19.44 -0.13
C ALA A 525 4.86 -20.14 0.49
N ALA A 526 4.64 -21.17 1.32
CA ALA A 526 5.71 -21.95 1.95
C ALA A 526 6.58 -22.73 0.96
N GLN A 527 6.08 -23.00 -0.24
CA GLN A 527 6.77 -23.73 -1.30
C GLN A 527 7.49 -22.81 -2.28
N ILE A 528 7.36 -21.49 -2.13
CA ILE A 528 7.96 -20.49 -3.04
C ILE A 528 9.17 -19.85 -2.35
N PRO A 529 10.39 -20.05 -2.89
CA PRO A 529 11.61 -19.45 -2.33
C PRO A 529 11.54 -17.92 -2.29
N ALA A 530 12.26 -17.30 -1.33
CA ALA A 530 12.28 -15.85 -1.15
C ALA A 530 12.80 -15.09 -2.37
N ASP A 531 13.83 -15.62 -3.03
CA ASP A 531 14.40 -15.06 -4.26
C ASP A 531 13.38 -15.04 -5.41
N ALA A 532 12.53 -16.05 -5.54
CA ALA A 532 11.45 -16.07 -6.52
C ALA A 532 10.35 -15.06 -6.19
N GLN A 533 10.05 -14.84 -4.92
CA GLN A 533 9.13 -13.77 -4.48
C GLN A 533 9.69 -12.38 -4.79
N LEU A 534 10.99 -12.15 -4.52
CA LEU A 534 11.69 -10.91 -4.88
C LEU A 534 11.77 -10.71 -6.40
N ALA A 535 12.05 -11.77 -7.17
CA ALA A 535 12.11 -11.71 -8.62
C ALA A 535 10.75 -11.33 -9.23
N MET A 536 9.64 -11.83 -8.69
CA MET A 536 8.29 -11.44 -9.11
C MET A 536 8.06 -9.94 -8.85
N LEU A 537 8.40 -9.46 -7.66
CA LEU A 537 8.28 -8.05 -7.29
C LEU A 537 9.13 -7.15 -8.20
N ALA A 538 10.40 -7.53 -8.43
CA ALA A 538 11.32 -6.79 -9.29
C ALA A 538 10.85 -6.74 -10.76
N ALA A 539 10.24 -7.82 -11.25
CA ALA A 539 9.66 -7.87 -12.59
C ALA A 539 8.49 -6.88 -12.78
N MET A 540 7.76 -6.58 -11.70
CA MET A 540 6.57 -5.73 -11.74
C MET A 540 6.85 -4.26 -11.42
N GLN A 541 7.83 -3.95 -10.56
CA GLN A 541 8.10 -2.60 -10.07
C GLN A 541 8.32 -1.55 -11.19
N PRO A 542 8.96 -1.82 -12.35
CA PRO A 542 9.17 -0.83 -13.40
C PRO A 542 7.88 -0.30 -14.05
N TYR A 543 6.76 -0.98 -13.84
CA TYR A 543 5.45 -0.60 -14.40
C TYR A 543 4.55 0.13 -13.39
N VAL A 544 5.00 0.32 -12.14
CA VAL A 544 4.21 0.91 -11.06
C VAL A 544 4.86 2.20 -10.59
N ASP A 545 4.21 3.33 -10.82
CA ASP A 545 4.72 4.67 -10.50
C ASP A 545 4.72 4.97 -8.99
N ASN A 546 3.71 4.55 -8.23
CA ASN A 546 3.80 4.56 -6.77
C ASN A 546 4.72 3.42 -6.29
N ALA A 547 4.22 2.47 -5.53
CA ALA A 547 4.98 1.33 -5.05
C ALA A 547 4.11 0.05 -5.01
N ILE A 548 4.70 -1.04 -4.55
CA ILE A 548 4.06 -2.34 -4.47
C ILE A 548 4.14 -2.82 -3.02
N SER A 549 2.98 -3.11 -2.41
CA SER A 549 2.93 -3.81 -1.13
C SER A 549 3.17 -5.29 -1.34
N LYS A 550 4.27 -5.79 -0.82
CA LYS A 550 4.61 -7.21 -0.84
C LYS A 550 5.41 -7.57 0.39
N THR A 551 4.95 -8.58 1.09
CA THR A 551 5.68 -9.18 2.21
C THR A 551 6.42 -10.41 1.72
N ILE A 552 7.72 -10.49 1.94
CA ILE A 552 8.50 -11.71 1.69
C ILE A 552 8.24 -12.66 2.85
N ASN A 553 7.45 -13.68 2.58
CA ASN A 553 7.04 -14.67 3.58
C ASN A 553 8.09 -15.77 3.69
N LEU A 554 8.53 -16.03 4.94
CA LEU A 554 9.56 -16.99 5.28
C LEU A 554 9.01 -17.97 6.32
N THR A 555 9.19 -19.26 6.09
CA THR A 555 8.76 -20.29 7.05
C THR A 555 9.69 -20.37 8.26
N GLN A 556 10.99 -20.21 8.01
CA GLN A 556 12.05 -20.11 9.01
C GLN A 556 13.14 -19.24 8.43
N ALA A 557 13.59 -18.25 9.17
CA ALA A 557 14.71 -17.39 8.76
C ALA A 557 15.39 -16.76 9.96
N GLY A 558 16.71 -16.73 9.90
CA GLY A 558 17.53 -15.96 10.85
C GLY A 558 17.83 -14.55 10.34
N PRO A 559 18.49 -13.73 11.18
CA PRO A 559 18.89 -12.36 10.82
C PRO A 559 19.76 -12.28 9.55
N ALA A 560 20.61 -13.27 9.30
CA ALA A 560 21.46 -13.30 8.11
C ALA A 560 20.66 -13.44 6.81
N GLU A 561 19.62 -14.25 6.82
CA GLU A 561 18.73 -14.46 5.67
C GLU A 561 17.88 -13.22 5.40
N VAL A 562 17.30 -12.61 6.44
CA VAL A 562 16.56 -11.34 6.31
C VAL A 562 17.47 -10.22 5.80
N SER A 563 18.72 -10.15 6.28
CA SER A 563 19.76 -9.25 5.77
C SER A 563 19.99 -9.43 4.26
N GLY A 564 20.12 -10.69 3.81
CA GLY A 564 20.27 -11.03 2.39
C GLY A 564 19.07 -10.55 1.56
N ILE A 565 17.86 -10.79 2.02
CA ILE A 565 16.62 -10.36 1.35
C ILE A 565 16.58 -8.84 1.17
N PHE A 566 16.93 -8.06 2.20
CA PHE A 566 16.93 -6.61 2.09
C PHE A 566 18.04 -6.11 1.14
N LEU A 567 19.23 -6.75 1.13
CA LEU A 567 20.30 -6.44 0.17
C LEU A 567 19.87 -6.75 -1.27
N ASP A 568 19.24 -7.89 -1.49
CA ASP A 568 18.76 -8.28 -2.82
C ASP A 568 17.61 -7.38 -3.29
N ALA A 569 16.72 -6.95 -2.38
CA ALA A 569 15.71 -5.95 -2.68
C ALA A 569 16.34 -4.61 -3.16
N TRP A 570 17.42 -4.17 -2.50
CA TRP A 570 18.20 -3.01 -2.95
C TRP A 570 18.82 -3.22 -4.33
N ARG A 571 19.51 -4.35 -4.55
CA ARG A 571 20.17 -4.67 -5.83
C ARG A 571 19.21 -4.79 -7.00
N LEU A 572 18.01 -5.34 -6.73
CA LEU A 572 16.95 -5.51 -7.71
C LEU A 572 16.17 -4.24 -8.05
N GLY A 573 16.50 -3.11 -7.46
CA GLY A 573 15.87 -1.84 -7.81
C GLY A 573 14.52 -1.59 -7.14
N LEU A 574 14.18 -2.28 -6.06
CA LEU A 574 12.91 -2.09 -5.35
C LEU A 574 12.85 -0.76 -4.60
N LYS A 575 11.65 -0.25 -4.37
CA LYS A 575 11.39 0.97 -3.57
C LYS A 575 11.35 0.70 -2.06
N GLY A 576 11.14 -0.53 -1.66
CA GLY A 576 11.11 -0.97 -0.27
C GLY A 576 10.92 -2.48 -0.16
N CYS A 577 11.05 -3.01 1.05
CA CYS A 577 10.87 -4.43 1.32
C CYS A 577 10.46 -4.66 2.77
N THR A 578 9.57 -5.62 2.99
CA THR A 578 9.21 -6.14 4.31
C THR A 578 9.38 -7.66 4.29
N ALA A 579 10.02 -8.21 5.31
CA ALA A 579 10.17 -9.65 5.50
C ALA A 579 9.36 -10.08 6.73
N TYR A 580 8.67 -11.20 6.62
CA TYR A 580 7.91 -11.78 7.71
C TYR A 580 8.27 -13.24 7.92
N VAL A 581 8.76 -13.56 9.11
CA VAL A 581 9.09 -14.92 9.52
C VAL A 581 7.90 -15.46 10.32
N HIS A 582 7.32 -16.56 9.87
CA HIS A 582 6.19 -17.19 10.52
C HIS A 582 6.51 -17.60 11.95
N GLN A 583 5.63 -17.22 12.89
CA GLN A 583 5.73 -17.58 14.32
C GLN A 583 4.46 -18.30 14.74
N ALA A 584 4.58 -19.57 15.11
CA ALA A 584 3.45 -20.37 15.60
C ALA A 584 2.71 -19.65 16.75
N GLY A 585 1.40 -19.49 16.61
CA GLY A 585 0.52 -18.88 17.64
C GLY A 585 0.37 -17.36 17.58
N ARG A 586 1.10 -16.64 16.71
CA ARG A 586 0.95 -15.18 16.51
C ARG A 586 0.24 -14.79 15.23
N ASP A 587 0.07 -15.72 14.31
CA ASP A 587 -0.47 -15.46 12.97
C ASP A 587 -1.99 -15.25 13.00
N ILE A 588 -2.47 -14.26 12.25
CA ILE A 588 -3.91 -13.99 12.03
C ILE A 588 -4.52 -15.07 11.11
N ILE A 589 -3.67 -15.69 10.29
CA ILE A 589 -4.01 -16.78 9.37
C ILE A 589 -3.15 -17.98 9.76
N SER A 590 -3.77 -19.13 9.99
CA SER A 590 -3.06 -20.39 10.23
C SER A 590 -3.53 -21.45 9.24
N SER A 591 -2.65 -22.35 8.86
CA SER A 591 -3.00 -23.52 8.04
C SER A 591 -4.04 -24.38 8.79
N ALA A 592 -5.00 -24.92 8.04
CA ALA A 592 -6.01 -25.83 8.56
C ALA A 592 -5.93 -27.18 7.84
N PRO A 593 -6.26 -28.31 8.50
CA PRO A 593 -6.38 -29.58 7.79
C PRO A 593 -7.47 -29.47 6.70
N PRO A 594 -7.34 -30.21 5.60
CA PRO A 594 -8.38 -30.27 4.58
C PRO A 594 -9.71 -30.66 5.23
N GLN A 595 -10.76 -29.92 4.89
CA GLN A 595 -12.11 -30.34 5.25
C GLN A 595 -12.51 -31.47 4.31
N GLY A 596 -12.87 -32.62 4.85
CA GLY A 596 -13.34 -33.79 4.14
C GLY A 596 -14.64 -33.54 3.37
#